data_25c6e7dfdd107f38733b03e613165eff
#
_entry.id   25c6e7dfdd107f38733b03e613165eff
#
_cell.length_a   1.000
_cell.length_b   1.000
_cell.length_c   1.000
_cell.angle_alpha   90.00
_cell.angle_beta   90.00
_cell.angle_gamma   90.00
#
_symmetry.space_group_name_H-M   'P 1'
#
loop_
_entity.id
_entity.type
_entity.pdbx_description
1 polymer ?
#
loop_
_entity_poly.entity_id
_entity_poly.type
_entity_poly.pdbx_seq_one_letter_code
_entity_poly.pdbx_strand_id
1 'polypeptide(L)'
;RPGPYRLDHYREADRIMEDYQDLLEKSRAIYEALPEEYRAAFYQLVLSPVEFCSNLNEMYVAAGKNQAYAKKGRTVANDYADQVVRTFNKDEELTRYFHEGLADGKWNHMMSQTHIGYQSWNNPPANMMPGVSYVHAPQAHKIEFAIERGASNEWQQKQAGGFPAWQQRFAPFDPINDQSFYINIFNQGTEASDYTITANEDWINLTKTSGTVATEDRVYVSIDWDKAPETAQNGTLTLSGAGRVQQVLVPIRYPKVAVNGFVENNGVVSIEANHYTSKTDPEHISWTVVPNLGRTAS
;
A
#
# COMPACT_ATOMS: atom_id res chain seq x y z
N ARG A 1 -10.22 4.46 -11.43
CA ARG A 1 -8.94 4.55 -12.17
C ARG A 1 -7.87 3.85 -11.38
N PRO A 2 -6.94 3.09 -12.02
CA PRO A 2 -5.76 2.56 -11.34
C PRO A 2 -4.95 3.72 -10.74
N GLY A 3 -4.50 3.57 -9.49
CA GLY A 3 -3.58 4.49 -8.85
C GLY A 3 -4.17 5.65 -8.02
N PRO A 4 -5.34 5.49 -7.36
CA PRO A 4 -5.77 6.50 -6.40
C PRO A 4 -4.86 6.53 -5.16
N TYR A 5 -4.24 5.40 -4.82
CA TYR A 5 -3.36 5.24 -3.66
C TYR A 5 -1.89 5.24 -4.06
N ARG A 6 -1.01 5.68 -3.15
CA ARG A 6 0.43 5.56 -3.32
C ARG A 6 0.85 4.10 -3.21
N LEU A 7 1.58 3.62 -4.24
CA LEU A 7 2.05 2.23 -4.31
C LEU A 7 3.42 2.03 -3.65
N ASP A 8 4.20 3.09 -3.56
CA ASP A 8 5.61 3.09 -3.16
C ASP A 8 5.92 3.99 -1.96
N HIS A 9 4.88 4.54 -1.30
CA HIS A 9 5.00 5.40 -0.12
C HIS A 9 3.99 5.05 0.94
N TYR A 10 4.38 5.17 2.20
CA TYR A 10 3.50 5.03 3.37
C TYR A 10 2.73 3.72 3.43
N ARG A 11 3.04 2.74 2.57
CA ARG A 11 2.24 1.53 2.38
C ARG A 11 0.74 1.83 2.18
N GLU A 12 0.40 2.98 1.56
CA GLU A 12 -0.99 3.45 1.51
C GLU A 12 -1.91 2.42 0.85
N ALA A 13 -1.54 1.92 -0.34
CA ALA A 13 -2.31 0.89 -1.03
C ALA A 13 -2.37 -0.42 -0.23
N ASP A 14 -1.25 -0.84 0.38
CA ASP A 14 -1.19 -2.09 1.15
C ASP A 14 -2.09 -1.99 2.40
N ARG A 15 -2.03 -0.88 3.15
CA ARG A 15 -2.87 -0.68 4.34
C ARG A 15 -4.37 -0.64 4.02
N ILE A 16 -4.75 -0.01 2.92
CA ILE A 16 -6.16 -0.01 2.48
C ILE A 16 -6.61 -1.43 2.14
N MET A 17 -5.78 -2.24 1.50
CA MET A 17 -6.11 -3.63 1.21
C MET A 17 -6.18 -4.48 2.48
N GLU A 18 -5.27 -4.27 3.44
CA GLU A 18 -5.30 -4.92 4.76
C GLU A 18 -6.60 -4.58 5.52
N ASP A 19 -7.04 -3.31 5.51
CA ASP A 19 -8.30 -2.88 6.13
C ASP A 19 -9.53 -3.54 5.47
N TYR A 20 -9.56 -3.63 4.12
CA TYR A 20 -10.64 -4.31 3.43
C TYR A 20 -10.66 -5.81 3.71
N GLN A 21 -9.50 -6.44 3.79
CA GLN A 21 -9.39 -7.86 4.11
C GLN A 21 -9.90 -8.16 5.53
N ASP A 22 -9.48 -7.36 6.53
CA ASP A 22 -9.95 -7.47 7.91
C ASP A 22 -11.47 -7.30 8.01
N LEU A 23 -12.01 -6.28 7.31
CA LEU A 23 -13.46 -6.04 7.26
C LEU A 23 -14.22 -7.22 6.61
N LEU A 24 -13.67 -7.77 5.53
CA LEU A 24 -14.25 -8.90 4.81
C LEU A 24 -14.27 -10.16 5.69
N GLU A 25 -13.18 -10.48 6.37
CA GLU A 25 -13.07 -11.61 7.28
C GLU A 25 -14.09 -11.50 8.43
N LYS A 26 -14.17 -10.33 9.06
CA LYS A 26 -15.14 -10.05 10.12
C LYS A 26 -16.60 -10.20 9.64
N SER A 27 -16.89 -9.64 8.46
CA SER A 27 -18.24 -9.69 7.88
C SER A 27 -18.64 -11.11 7.52
N ARG A 28 -17.73 -11.93 6.99
CA ARG A 28 -17.97 -13.35 6.70
C ARG A 28 -18.19 -14.16 7.98
N ALA A 29 -17.37 -13.95 9.00
CA ALA A 29 -17.53 -14.64 10.27
C ALA A 29 -18.92 -14.37 10.91
N ILE A 30 -19.40 -13.13 10.84
CA ILE A 30 -20.74 -12.76 11.29
C ILE A 30 -21.80 -13.47 10.44
N TYR A 31 -21.69 -13.41 9.11
CA TYR A 31 -22.63 -14.04 8.19
C TYR A 31 -22.78 -15.56 8.45
N GLU A 32 -21.67 -16.24 8.67
CA GLU A 32 -21.66 -17.68 8.94
C GLU A 32 -22.29 -18.03 10.29
N ALA A 33 -22.14 -17.15 11.29
CA ALA A 33 -22.71 -17.34 12.62
C ALA A 33 -24.19 -16.99 12.73
N LEU A 34 -24.74 -16.25 11.74
CA LEU A 34 -26.16 -15.87 11.77
C LEU A 34 -27.11 -17.04 11.50
N PRO A 35 -28.28 -17.09 12.16
CA PRO A 35 -29.37 -17.96 11.76
C PRO A 35 -29.77 -17.74 10.29
N GLU A 36 -30.19 -18.83 9.63
CA GLU A 36 -30.45 -18.84 8.18
C GLU A 36 -31.44 -17.74 7.73
N GLU A 37 -32.48 -17.49 8.54
CA GLU A 37 -33.50 -16.48 8.26
C GLU A 37 -32.97 -15.05 8.17
N TYR A 38 -31.80 -14.75 8.76
CA TYR A 38 -31.18 -13.40 8.70
C TYR A 38 -30.08 -13.27 7.66
N ARG A 39 -29.56 -14.40 7.12
CA ARG A 39 -28.40 -14.41 6.24
C ARG A 39 -28.63 -13.61 4.94
N ALA A 40 -29.80 -13.78 4.31
CA ALA A 40 -30.10 -13.08 3.06
C ALA A 40 -30.10 -11.55 3.26
N ALA A 41 -30.69 -11.06 4.36
CA ALA A 41 -30.72 -9.63 4.67
C ALA A 41 -29.33 -9.10 5.02
N PHE A 42 -28.56 -9.83 5.82
CA PHE A 42 -27.19 -9.44 6.17
C PHE A 42 -26.28 -9.45 4.94
N TYR A 43 -26.40 -10.46 4.07
CA TYR A 43 -25.65 -10.48 2.81
C TYR A 43 -25.93 -9.24 1.97
N GLN A 44 -27.21 -8.95 1.74
CA GLN A 44 -27.63 -7.82 0.90
C GLN A 44 -27.20 -6.46 1.48
N LEU A 45 -27.31 -6.27 2.81
CA LEU A 45 -27.07 -4.97 3.44
C LEU A 45 -25.64 -4.74 3.88
N VAL A 46 -24.88 -5.79 4.18
CA VAL A 46 -23.54 -5.70 4.79
C VAL A 46 -22.49 -6.43 3.99
N LEU A 47 -22.64 -7.76 3.79
CA LEU A 47 -21.55 -8.55 3.23
C LEU A 47 -21.32 -8.23 1.75
N SER A 48 -22.38 -8.11 0.94
CA SER A 48 -22.21 -7.82 -0.50
C SER A 48 -21.53 -6.47 -0.77
N PRO A 49 -21.89 -5.34 -0.12
CA PRO A 49 -21.13 -4.10 -0.29
C PRO A 49 -19.64 -4.24 0.10
N VAL A 50 -19.34 -4.99 1.16
CA VAL A 50 -17.96 -5.25 1.58
C VAL A 50 -17.23 -6.08 0.52
N GLU A 51 -17.81 -7.17 0.02
CA GLU A 51 -17.22 -8.02 -1.01
C GLU A 51 -16.99 -7.25 -2.32
N PHE A 52 -17.98 -6.51 -2.81
CA PHE A 52 -17.85 -5.72 -4.04
C PHE A 52 -16.78 -4.63 -3.90
N CYS A 53 -16.81 -3.85 -2.81
CA CYS A 53 -15.84 -2.77 -2.60
C CYS A 53 -14.42 -3.31 -2.40
N SER A 54 -14.25 -4.39 -1.64
CA SER A 54 -12.95 -5.05 -1.44
C SER A 54 -12.40 -5.56 -2.77
N ASN A 55 -13.19 -6.32 -3.53
CA ASN A 55 -12.80 -6.86 -4.82
C ASN A 55 -12.45 -5.76 -5.84
N LEU A 56 -13.24 -4.69 -5.89
CA LEU A 56 -13.00 -3.57 -6.80
C LEU A 56 -11.71 -2.81 -6.46
N ASN A 57 -11.45 -2.56 -5.18
CA ASN A 57 -10.21 -1.91 -4.74
C ASN A 57 -9.00 -2.82 -5.01
N GLU A 58 -9.09 -4.12 -4.73
CA GLU A 58 -8.05 -5.09 -5.06
C GLU A 58 -7.70 -5.07 -6.55
N MET A 59 -8.72 -5.10 -7.43
CA MET A 59 -8.53 -5.01 -8.87
C MET A 59 -7.79 -3.74 -9.29
N TYR A 60 -8.18 -2.57 -8.78
CA TYR A 60 -7.56 -1.31 -9.17
C TYR A 60 -6.17 -1.12 -8.57
N VAL A 61 -5.90 -1.60 -7.36
CA VAL A 61 -4.55 -1.61 -6.77
C VAL A 61 -3.64 -2.54 -7.57
N ALA A 62 -4.11 -3.75 -7.91
CA ALA A 62 -3.37 -4.69 -8.76
C ALA A 62 -3.08 -4.10 -10.15
N ALA A 63 -4.05 -3.45 -10.79
CA ALA A 63 -3.84 -2.77 -12.06
C ALA A 63 -2.81 -1.63 -11.96
N GLY A 64 -2.84 -0.84 -10.90
CA GLY A 64 -1.85 0.20 -10.63
C GLY A 64 -0.45 -0.37 -10.44
N LYS A 65 -0.31 -1.43 -9.62
CA LYS A 65 0.97 -2.14 -9.42
C LYS A 65 1.46 -2.77 -10.71
N ASN A 66 0.59 -3.45 -11.47
CA ASN A 66 0.95 -4.01 -12.77
C ASN A 66 1.54 -2.95 -13.70
N GLN A 67 0.83 -1.84 -13.92
CA GLN A 67 1.28 -0.78 -14.82
C GLN A 67 2.59 -0.13 -14.38
N ALA A 68 2.79 0.07 -13.07
CA ALA A 68 4.01 0.65 -12.52
C ALA A 68 5.20 -0.31 -12.61
N TYR A 69 4.97 -1.60 -12.33
CA TYR A 69 6.03 -2.60 -12.22
C TYR A 69 6.41 -3.19 -13.59
N ALA A 70 5.46 -3.34 -14.51
CA ALA A 70 5.76 -3.75 -15.88
C ALA A 70 6.70 -2.78 -16.58
N LYS A 71 6.54 -1.46 -16.39
CA LYS A 71 7.45 -0.43 -16.92
C LYS A 71 8.88 -0.56 -16.39
N LYS A 72 9.07 -1.20 -15.24
CA LYS A 72 10.37 -1.46 -14.62
C LYS A 72 10.89 -2.87 -14.90
N GLY A 73 10.18 -3.65 -15.71
CA GLY A 73 10.53 -5.04 -16.04
C GLY A 73 10.48 -5.99 -14.83
N ARG A 74 9.70 -5.69 -13.80
CA ARG A 74 9.53 -6.57 -12.64
C ARG A 74 8.66 -7.75 -13.01
N THR A 75 9.11 -8.98 -12.77
CA THR A 75 8.36 -10.20 -13.10
C THR A 75 7.04 -10.32 -12.33
N VAL A 76 6.99 -9.82 -11.09
CA VAL A 76 5.77 -9.76 -10.26
C VAL A 76 4.63 -8.98 -10.92
N ALA A 77 4.91 -8.16 -11.93
CA ALA A 77 3.86 -7.50 -12.70
C ALA A 77 2.90 -8.51 -13.35
N ASN A 78 3.37 -9.70 -13.70
CA ASN A 78 2.53 -10.76 -14.29
C ASN A 78 1.53 -11.29 -13.26
N ASP A 79 1.94 -11.46 -12.00
CA ASP A 79 1.05 -11.90 -10.91
C ASP A 79 -0.06 -10.87 -10.67
N TYR A 80 0.27 -9.58 -10.74
CA TYR A 80 -0.72 -8.51 -10.66
C TYR A 80 -1.62 -8.43 -11.89
N ALA A 81 -1.12 -8.74 -13.08
CA ALA A 81 -1.98 -8.86 -14.28
C ALA A 81 -3.02 -9.97 -14.11
N ASP A 82 -2.58 -11.15 -13.66
CA ASP A 82 -3.47 -12.28 -13.39
C ASP A 82 -4.46 -11.97 -12.26
N GLN A 83 -4.03 -11.21 -11.24
CA GLN A 83 -4.91 -10.75 -10.17
C GLN A 83 -6.01 -9.83 -10.70
N VAL A 84 -5.72 -8.91 -11.62
CA VAL A 84 -6.73 -8.05 -12.27
C VAL A 84 -7.77 -8.91 -13.00
N VAL A 85 -7.33 -9.92 -13.75
CA VAL A 85 -8.24 -10.83 -14.47
C VAL A 85 -9.12 -11.60 -13.48
N ARG A 86 -8.54 -12.17 -12.43
CA ARG A 86 -9.29 -12.92 -11.40
C ARG A 86 -10.33 -12.06 -10.70
N THR A 87 -9.96 -10.85 -10.28
CA THR A 87 -10.87 -9.95 -9.56
C THR A 87 -11.95 -9.38 -10.48
N PHE A 88 -11.67 -9.16 -11.76
CA PHE A 88 -12.68 -8.80 -12.75
C PHE A 88 -13.73 -9.91 -12.94
N ASN A 89 -13.29 -11.16 -13.10
CA ASN A 89 -14.19 -12.31 -13.18
C ASN A 89 -14.96 -12.55 -11.88
N LYS A 90 -14.31 -12.29 -10.72
CA LYS A 90 -14.97 -12.39 -9.41
C LYS A 90 -16.11 -11.40 -9.25
N ASP A 91 -15.99 -10.21 -9.80
CA ASP A 91 -17.07 -9.21 -9.81
C ASP A 91 -18.32 -9.74 -10.52
N GLU A 92 -18.15 -10.41 -11.67
CA GLU A 92 -19.25 -11.06 -12.40
C GLU A 92 -19.89 -12.20 -11.58
N GLU A 93 -19.08 -13.02 -10.89
CA GLU A 93 -19.61 -14.08 -10.01
C GLU A 93 -20.42 -13.50 -8.85
N LEU A 94 -19.93 -12.44 -8.20
CA LEU A 94 -20.64 -11.75 -7.11
C LEU A 94 -21.97 -11.14 -7.61
N THR A 95 -21.94 -10.50 -8.77
CA THR A 95 -23.13 -9.93 -9.41
C THR A 95 -24.14 -11.00 -9.73
N ARG A 96 -23.72 -12.12 -10.33
CA ARG A 96 -24.60 -13.25 -10.63
C ARG A 96 -25.21 -13.86 -9.38
N TYR A 97 -24.41 -14.08 -8.32
CA TYR A 97 -24.95 -14.58 -7.06
C TYR A 97 -25.97 -13.62 -6.44
N PHE A 98 -25.71 -12.30 -6.47
CA PHE A 98 -26.65 -11.30 -5.98
C PHE A 98 -27.99 -11.32 -6.74
N HIS A 99 -27.94 -11.54 -8.07
CA HIS A 99 -29.13 -11.57 -8.92
C HIS A 99 -29.92 -12.88 -8.79
N GLU A 100 -29.23 -14.01 -8.84
CA GLU A 100 -29.84 -15.32 -9.07
C GLU A 100 -29.86 -16.20 -7.81
N GLY A 101 -28.82 -16.11 -6.98
CA GLY A 101 -28.67 -16.97 -5.81
C GLY A 101 -29.25 -16.40 -4.52
N LEU A 102 -29.17 -15.08 -4.36
CA LEU A 102 -29.60 -14.43 -3.12
C LEU A 102 -31.13 -14.40 -3.02
N ALA A 103 -31.67 -14.99 -1.93
CA ALA A 103 -33.11 -15.01 -1.65
C ALA A 103 -33.97 -15.46 -2.86
N ASP A 104 -33.55 -16.56 -3.51
CA ASP A 104 -34.23 -17.15 -4.69
C ASP A 104 -34.42 -16.16 -5.85
N GLY A 105 -33.43 -15.28 -6.08
CA GLY A 105 -33.45 -14.31 -7.16
C GLY A 105 -34.33 -13.08 -6.90
N LYS A 106 -34.73 -12.83 -5.66
CA LYS A 106 -35.57 -11.66 -5.29
C LYS A 106 -34.95 -10.34 -5.76
N TRP A 107 -33.63 -10.24 -5.81
CA TRP A 107 -32.88 -9.03 -6.15
C TRP A 107 -32.37 -9.01 -7.59
N ASN A 108 -32.94 -9.88 -8.46
CA ASN A 108 -32.53 -9.91 -9.86
C ASN A 108 -32.67 -8.53 -10.51
N HIS A 109 -31.71 -8.15 -11.34
CA HIS A 109 -31.52 -6.87 -11.98
C HIS A 109 -31.20 -5.66 -11.10
N MET A 110 -31.10 -5.78 -9.77
CA MET A 110 -30.82 -4.64 -8.90
C MET A 110 -29.35 -4.16 -8.99
N MET A 111 -28.44 -5.01 -9.47
CA MET A 111 -27.01 -4.71 -9.69
C MET A 111 -26.62 -4.69 -11.17
N SER A 112 -27.58 -4.41 -12.07
CA SER A 112 -27.34 -4.47 -13.53
C SER A 112 -26.58 -3.25 -14.08
N GLN A 113 -26.43 -2.18 -13.29
CA GLN A 113 -25.68 -1.02 -13.74
C GLN A 113 -24.19 -1.34 -13.88
N THR A 114 -23.60 -0.90 -14.99
CA THR A 114 -22.14 -0.98 -15.15
C THR A 114 -21.44 -0.16 -14.09
N HIS A 115 -20.38 -0.71 -13.48
CA HIS A 115 -19.68 -0.09 -12.35
C HIS A 115 -18.16 -0.18 -12.44
N ILE A 116 -17.60 -0.87 -13.45
CA ILE A 116 -16.18 -0.93 -13.75
C ILE A 116 -15.88 -0.20 -15.05
N GLY A 117 -14.85 0.65 -15.06
CA GLY A 117 -14.40 1.34 -16.26
C GLY A 117 -14.83 2.78 -16.38
N TYR A 118 -15.33 3.41 -15.31
CA TYR A 118 -15.64 4.85 -15.30
C TYR A 118 -14.40 5.69 -15.61
N GLN A 119 -14.49 6.49 -16.68
CA GLN A 119 -13.47 7.46 -17.07
C GLN A 119 -13.96 8.90 -16.99
N SER A 120 -15.27 9.07 -17.00
CA SER A 120 -15.96 10.34 -16.93
C SER A 120 -17.21 10.20 -16.05
N TRP A 121 -18.05 11.22 -16.02
CA TRP A 121 -19.32 11.21 -15.29
C TRP A 121 -20.38 10.24 -15.88
N ASN A 122 -20.22 9.84 -17.12
CA ASN A 122 -21.16 8.95 -17.79
C ASN A 122 -20.84 7.47 -17.49
N ASN A 123 -21.89 6.64 -17.39
CA ASN A 123 -21.75 5.20 -17.24
C ASN A 123 -21.02 4.61 -18.45
N PRO A 124 -20.08 3.69 -18.25
CA PRO A 124 -19.50 2.93 -19.35
C PRO A 124 -20.59 2.02 -19.99
N PRO A 125 -20.48 1.71 -21.29
CA PRO A 125 -21.48 0.85 -21.97
C PRO A 125 -21.47 -0.60 -21.48
N ALA A 126 -20.38 -1.03 -20.88
CA ALA A 126 -20.18 -2.35 -20.26
C ALA A 126 -19.12 -2.24 -19.17
N ASN A 127 -19.05 -3.22 -18.25
CA ASN A 127 -17.93 -3.33 -17.36
C ASN A 127 -16.64 -3.54 -18.17
N MET A 128 -15.64 -2.68 -17.96
CA MET A 128 -14.40 -2.67 -18.72
C MET A 128 -13.21 -2.96 -17.79
N MET A 129 -12.62 -4.13 -17.96
CA MET A 129 -11.41 -4.50 -17.20
C MET A 129 -10.29 -3.47 -17.42
N PRO A 130 -9.58 -3.03 -16.36
CA PRO A 130 -8.38 -2.21 -16.50
C PRO A 130 -7.32 -2.89 -17.39
N GLY A 131 -6.67 -2.11 -18.26
CA GLY A 131 -5.59 -2.63 -19.09
C GLY A 131 -4.41 -3.13 -18.28
N VAL A 132 -3.89 -4.29 -18.64
CA VAL A 132 -2.72 -4.93 -18.01
C VAL A 132 -1.59 -5.14 -19.01
N SER A 133 -0.38 -5.27 -18.48
CA SER A 133 0.84 -5.55 -19.28
C SER A 133 1.57 -6.75 -18.70
N TYR A 134 1.99 -7.68 -19.58
CA TYR A 134 2.84 -8.80 -19.19
C TYR A 134 4.29 -8.52 -19.53
N VAL A 135 5.18 -8.87 -18.60
CA VAL A 135 6.63 -8.77 -18.76
C VAL A 135 7.18 -10.08 -19.29
N HIS A 136 7.90 -10.02 -20.40
CA HIS A 136 8.69 -11.13 -20.94
C HIS A 136 10.12 -11.01 -20.40
N ALA A 137 10.38 -11.68 -19.28
CA ALA A 137 11.69 -11.64 -18.63
C ALA A 137 12.68 -12.59 -19.32
N PRO A 138 13.98 -12.23 -19.39
CA PRO A 138 15.01 -13.13 -19.88
C PRO A 138 15.23 -14.30 -18.92
N GLN A 139 15.65 -15.45 -19.45
CA GLN A 139 16.10 -16.58 -18.63
C GLN A 139 17.47 -16.26 -18.03
N ALA A 140 17.46 -15.62 -16.90
CA ALA A 140 18.68 -15.15 -16.21
C ALA A 140 18.39 -14.88 -14.72
N HIS A 141 19.46 -14.95 -13.92
CA HIS A 141 19.50 -14.38 -12.57
C HIS A 141 19.64 -12.87 -12.68
N LYS A 142 18.58 -12.12 -12.40
CA LYS A 142 18.59 -10.66 -12.52
C LYS A 142 17.69 -10.02 -11.50
N ILE A 143 18.26 -9.40 -10.46
CA ILE A 143 17.53 -8.68 -9.44
C ILE A 143 17.89 -7.20 -9.39
N GLU A 144 16.98 -6.41 -8.88
CA GLU A 144 17.12 -4.99 -8.60
C GLU A 144 16.61 -4.67 -7.21
N PHE A 145 17.07 -3.54 -6.67
CA PHE A 145 16.69 -3.04 -5.37
C PHE A 145 16.03 -1.67 -5.51
N ALA A 146 14.92 -1.45 -4.83
CA ALA A 146 14.24 -0.16 -4.74
C ALA A 146 13.89 0.14 -3.29
N ILE A 147 14.19 1.34 -2.84
CA ILE A 147 13.84 1.81 -1.50
C ILE A 147 12.50 2.53 -1.50
N GLU A 148 11.81 2.51 -0.36
CA GLU A 148 10.66 3.37 -0.13
C GLU A 148 11.07 4.84 -0.29
N ARG A 149 10.28 5.58 -1.07
CA ARG A 149 10.55 6.98 -1.34
C ARG A 149 9.59 7.86 -0.55
N GLY A 150 10.09 8.88 0.12
CA GLY A 150 9.29 9.90 0.80
C GLY A 150 8.49 10.77 -0.19
N ALA A 151 7.44 11.46 0.26
CA ALA A 151 6.52 12.24 -0.57
C ALA A 151 7.15 13.35 -1.44
N SER A 152 8.39 13.75 -1.13
CA SER A 152 9.06 14.93 -1.70
C SER A 152 10.16 14.63 -2.73
N ASN A 153 10.23 13.42 -3.27
CA ASN A 153 11.48 12.84 -3.77
C ASN A 153 12.05 13.33 -5.08
N GLU A 154 11.27 13.64 -6.09
CA GLU A 154 11.87 14.04 -7.36
C GLU A 154 12.44 15.45 -7.30
N TRP A 155 11.81 16.32 -6.56
CA TRP A 155 12.20 17.72 -6.46
C TRP A 155 13.37 17.93 -5.47
N GLN A 156 13.35 17.28 -4.32
CA GLN A 156 14.42 17.36 -3.33
C GLN A 156 15.70 16.65 -3.78
N GLN A 157 15.61 15.54 -4.51
CA GLN A 157 16.78 14.90 -5.11
C GLN A 157 17.47 15.78 -6.15
N LYS A 158 16.73 16.61 -6.88
CA LYS A 158 17.29 17.57 -7.81
C LYS A 158 17.92 18.80 -7.12
N GLN A 159 17.41 19.19 -5.95
CA GLN A 159 17.95 20.34 -5.19
C GLN A 159 19.12 20.00 -4.27
N ALA A 160 19.24 18.77 -3.81
CA ALA A 160 20.30 18.35 -2.88
C ALA A 160 21.66 18.11 -3.55
N GLY A 161 21.93 18.72 -4.72
CA GLY A 161 23.26 18.72 -5.35
C GLY A 161 23.70 17.37 -5.89
N GLY A 162 22.78 16.61 -6.51
CA GLY A 162 23.15 15.49 -7.37
C GLY A 162 23.96 14.40 -6.67
N PHE A 163 23.33 13.60 -5.83
CA PHE A 163 23.94 12.32 -5.47
C PHE A 163 24.07 11.46 -6.73
N PRO A 164 25.19 10.76 -6.91
CA PRO A 164 25.34 9.85 -8.03
C PRO A 164 24.15 8.89 -8.10
N ALA A 165 23.67 8.58 -9.29
CA ALA A 165 22.51 7.70 -9.50
C ALA A 165 22.66 6.29 -8.88
N TRP A 166 23.88 5.90 -8.54
CA TRP A 166 24.21 4.65 -7.85
C TRP A 166 24.03 4.70 -6.33
N GLN A 167 23.88 5.89 -5.72
CA GLN A 167 23.72 6.05 -4.28
C GLN A 167 22.26 6.40 -3.96
N GLN A 168 21.49 5.41 -3.55
CA GLN A 168 20.15 5.64 -3.03
C GLN A 168 20.20 6.08 -1.57
N ARG A 169 19.17 6.78 -1.12
CA ARG A 169 19.09 7.33 0.23
C ARG A 169 17.66 7.31 0.73
N PHE A 170 17.45 6.83 1.96
CA PHE A 170 16.19 7.01 2.67
C PHE A 170 15.94 8.48 3.07
N ALA A 171 14.68 8.81 3.34
CA ALA A 171 14.39 9.99 4.14
C ALA A 171 15.06 9.84 5.51
N PRO A 172 15.45 10.95 6.17
CA PRO A 172 16.07 10.85 7.49
C PRO A 172 15.13 10.22 8.52
N PHE A 173 15.66 9.27 9.29
CA PHE A 173 14.99 8.72 10.47
C PHE A 173 15.19 9.66 11.65
N ASP A 174 14.23 9.71 12.56
CA ASP A 174 14.33 10.44 13.82
C ASP A 174 13.58 9.69 14.95
N PRO A 175 14.01 9.86 16.23
CA PRO A 175 13.41 9.14 17.36
C PRO A 175 11.98 9.61 17.72
N ILE A 176 11.53 10.73 17.17
CA ILE A 176 10.19 11.28 17.43
C ILE A 176 9.16 10.55 16.60
N ASN A 177 9.48 10.32 15.32
CA ASN A 177 8.60 9.64 14.38
C ASN A 177 8.81 8.11 14.37
N ASP A 178 9.98 7.63 14.82
CA ASP A 178 10.35 6.20 14.87
C ASP A 178 9.98 5.45 13.57
N GLN A 179 10.44 5.99 12.44
CA GLN A 179 10.05 5.52 11.12
C GLN A 179 10.57 4.11 10.84
N SER A 180 9.78 3.34 10.09
CA SER A 180 10.21 2.11 9.45
C SER A 180 10.01 2.25 7.96
N PHE A 181 11.09 2.19 7.17
CA PHE A 181 11.06 2.20 5.72
C PHE A 181 11.37 0.81 5.17
N TYR A 182 11.10 0.59 3.88
CA TYR A 182 11.36 -0.70 3.26
C TYR A 182 12.28 -0.63 2.04
N ILE A 183 12.90 -1.78 1.78
CA ILE A 183 13.59 -2.09 0.55
C ILE A 183 12.79 -3.18 -0.15
N ASN A 184 12.37 -2.96 -1.39
CA ASN A 184 11.87 -4.01 -2.27
C ASN A 184 13.03 -4.60 -3.07
N ILE A 185 13.18 -5.90 -2.99
CA ILE A 185 14.06 -6.69 -3.85
C ILE A 185 13.17 -7.37 -4.88
N PHE A 186 13.43 -7.19 -6.16
CA PHE A 186 12.55 -7.72 -7.19
C PHE A 186 13.32 -8.34 -8.35
N ASN A 187 12.74 -9.39 -8.92
CA ASN A 187 13.31 -10.12 -10.05
C ASN A 187 12.91 -9.45 -11.38
N GLN A 188 13.85 -9.39 -12.29
CA GLN A 188 13.68 -8.98 -13.69
C GLN A 188 14.07 -10.10 -14.66
N GLY A 189 14.42 -11.29 -14.15
CA GLY A 189 14.68 -12.52 -14.89
C GLY A 189 13.70 -13.61 -14.50
N THR A 190 13.84 -14.82 -15.08
CA THR A 190 13.01 -15.97 -14.73
C THR A 190 13.63 -16.86 -13.66
N GLU A 191 14.92 -16.70 -13.38
CA GLU A 191 15.65 -17.50 -12.40
C GLU A 191 15.63 -16.82 -11.03
N ALA A 192 15.24 -17.57 -9.98
CA ALA A 192 15.32 -17.09 -8.62
C ALA A 192 16.76 -16.76 -8.21
N SER A 193 16.96 -15.72 -7.44
CA SER A 193 18.28 -15.22 -7.07
C SER A 193 18.39 -14.96 -5.58
N ASP A 194 19.53 -15.35 -5.01
CA ASP A 194 19.85 -15.00 -3.63
C ASP A 194 20.32 -13.56 -3.52
N TYR A 195 20.00 -12.95 -2.38
CA TYR A 195 20.50 -11.63 -2.01
C TYR A 195 20.98 -11.60 -0.57
N THR A 196 21.84 -10.62 -0.28
CA THR A 196 22.30 -10.27 1.07
C THR A 196 22.23 -8.76 1.28
N ILE A 197 21.96 -8.35 2.52
CA ILE A 197 21.99 -6.96 2.96
C ILE A 197 22.88 -6.88 4.20
N THR A 198 23.88 -6.04 4.17
CA THR A 198 24.76 -5.77 5.31
C THR A 198 24.67 -4.30 5.72
N ALA A 199 24.58 -4.04 7.03
CA ALA A 199 24.66 -2.71 7.61
C ALA A 199 26.08 -2.46 8.12
N ASN A 200 26.59 -1.24 7.99
CA ASN A 200 27.88 -0.84 8.55
C ASN A 200 27.81 -0.39 10.01
N GLU A 201 26.59 -0.19 10.51
CA GLU A 201 26.31 0.30 11.86
C GLU A 201 25.37 -0.66 12.59
N ASP A 202 25.59 -0.90 13.88
CA ASP A 202 24.80 -1.84 14.69
C ASP A 202 23.46 -1.26 15.20
N TRP A 203 23.25 0.03 15.00
CA TRP A 203 21.98 0.70 15.25
C TRP A 203 20.97 0.61 14.09
N ILE A 204 21.36 0.02 12.94
CA ILE A 204 20.43 -0.21 11.82
C ILE A 204 19.82 -1.60 11.95
N ASN A 205 18.51 -1.65 12.20
CA ASN A 205 17.76 -2.90 12.27
C ASN A 205 17.18 -3.27 10.89
N LEU A 206 17.30 -4.56 10.55
CA LEU A 206 16.74 -5.15 9.35
C LEU A 206 15.84 -6.33 9.74
N THR A 207 14.64 -6.45 9.15
CA THR A 207 13.77 -7.60 9.40
C THR A 207 14.36 -8.91 8.91
N LYS A 208 15.26 -8.86 7.93
CA LYS A 208 16.09 -9.97 7.44
C LYS A 208 17.31 -9.43 6.70
N THR A 209 18.40 -10.19 6.70
CA THR A 209 19.67 -9.82 6.09
C THR A 209 19.99 -10.60 4.82
N SER A 210 19.18 -11.61 4.47
CA SER A 210 19.35 -12.42 3.26
C SER A 210 18.03 -13.10 2.89
N GLY A 211 17.95 -13.59 1.67
CA GLY A 211 16.81 -14.36 1.17
C GLY A 211 17.01 -14.77 -0.28
N THR A 212 16.06 -15.54 -0.79
CA THR A 212 15.95 -15.91 -2.20
C THR A 212 14.71 -15.26 -2.79
N VAL A 213 14.85 -14.52 -3.87
CA VAL A 213 13.75 -13.83 -4.54
C VAL A 213 13.39 -14.51 -5.86
N ALA A 214 12.17 -15.03 -5.93
CA ALA A 214 11.59 -15.58 -7.17
C ALA A 214 10.89 -14.48 -7.98
N THR A 215 10.06 -13.64 -7.34
CA THR A 215 9.38 -12.50 -7.96
C THR A 215 9.70 -11.20 -7.25
N GLU A 216 9.32 -11.06 -5.98
CA GLU A 216 9.71 -9.93 -5.12
C GLU A 216 9.81 -10.34 -3.66
N ASP A 217 10.59 -9.57 -2.89
CA ASP A 217 10.71 -9.66 -1.45
C ASP A 217 10.83 -8.26 -0.84
N ARG A 218 10.50 -8.13 0.44
CA ARG A 218 10.53 -6.86 1.15
C ARG A 218 11.26 -6.98 2.48
N VAL A 219 12.20 -6.07 2.71
CA VAL A 219 12.96 -5.95 3.95
C VAL A 219 12.68 -4.60 4.56
N TYR A 220 12.24 -4.57 5.82
CA TYR A 220 12.06 -3.32 6.56
C TYR A 220 13.34 -2.90 7.25
N VAL A 221 13.54 -1.59 7.29
CA VAL A 221 14.69 -0.90 7.90
C VAL A 221 14.15 0.03 8.98
N SER A 222 14.64 -0.11 10.19
CA SER A 222 14.34 0.77 11.32
C SER A 222 15.62 1.08 12.11
N ILE A 223 15.53 1.98 13.08
CA ILE A 223 16.67 2.42 13.88
C ILE A 223 16.51 1.93 15.32
N ASP A 224 17.57 1.34 15.86
CA ASP A 224 17.72 1.07 17.29
C ASP A 224 18.19 2.36 17.98
N TRP A 225 17.25 3.13 18.51
CA TRP A 225 17.53 4.43 19.11
C TRP A 225 18.31 4.33 20.43
N ASP A 226 18.37 3.16 21.06
CA ASP A 226 19.21 2.93 22.25
C ASP A 226 20.71 2.83 21.89
N LYS A 227 21.01 2.45 20.65
CA LYS A 227 22.40 2.35 20.13
C LYS A 227 22.78 3.51 19.22
N ALA A 228 21.80 4.17 18.61
CA ALA A 228 22.07 5.24 17.65
C ALA A 228 22.71 6.46 18.33
N PRO A 229 23.68 7.13 17.68
CA PRO A 229 24.30 8.33 18.24
C PRO A 229 23.30 9.49 18.31
N GLU A 230 23.35 10.27 19.37
CA GLU A 230 22.51 11.47 19.57
C GLU A 230 22.92 12.66 18.67
N THR A 231 23.42 12.38 17.49
CA THR A 231 23.85 13.37 16.50
C THR A 231 23.43 12.94 15.10
N ALA A 232 23.30 13.91 14.20
CA ALA A 232 23.04 13.59 12.79
C ALA A 232 24.20 12.79 12.20
N GLN A 233 23.91 11.60 11.68
CA GLN A 233 24.88 10.67 11.09
C GLN A 233 24.25 9.93 9.91
N ASN A 234 25.08 9.37 9.05
CA ASN A 234 24.68 8.47 7.97
C ASN A 234 25.25 7.08 8.23
N GLY A 235 24.38 6.09 8.30
CA GLY A 235 24.74 4.70 8.10
C GLY A 235 24.67 4.31 6.63
N THR A 236 25.11 3.12 6.30
CA THR A 236 25.12 2.58 4.95
C THR A 236 24.68 1.12 4.95
N LEU A 237 23.74 0.78 4.08
CA LEU A 237 23.44 -0.60 3.72
C LEU A 237 24.15 -0.95 2.42
N THR A 238 24.73 -2.14 2.36
CA THR A 238 25.24 -2.75 1.13
C THR A 238 24.34 -3.93 0.76
N LEU A 239 23.68 -3.82 -0.40
CA LEU A 239 22.80 -4.82 -0.96
C LEU A 239 23.52 -5.55 -2.08
N SER A 240 23.51 -6.88 -2.08
CA SER A 240 24.23 -7.70 -3.05
C SER A 240 23.37 -8.85 -3.53
N GLY A 241 23.40 -9.17 -4.82
CA GLY A 241 22.70 -10.32 -5.41
C GLY A 241 22.79 -10.33 -6.92
N ALA A 242 22.79 -11.50 -7.53
CA ALA A 242 22.89 -11.70 -8.99
C ALA A 242 24.01 -10.87 -9.66
N GLY A 243 25.17 -10.77 -9.00
CA GLY A 243 26.32 -9.99 -9.50
C GLY A 243 26.17 -8.46 -9.34
N ARG A 244 25.07 -7.98 -8.76
CA ARG A 244 24.83 -6.56 -8.49
C ARG A 244 25.20 -6.21 -7.06
N VAL A 245 25.78 -5.03 -6.88
CA VAL A 245 26.03 -4.42 -5.57
C VAL A 245 25.49 -2.99 -5.58
N GLN A 246 24.74 -2.62 -4.56
CA GLN A 246 24.18 -1.28 -4.41
C GLN A 246 24.36 -0.79 -2.98
N GLN A 247 24.71 0.48 -2.81
CA GLN A 247 24.74 1.14 -1.52
C GLN A 247 23.50 2.02 -1.32
N VAL A 248 22.99 2.00 -0.09
CA VAL A 248 21.85 2.82 0.35
C VAL A 248 22.25 3.55 1.61
N LEU A 249 22.14 4.88 1.62
CA LEU A 249 22.37 5.67 2.83
C LEU A 249 21.16 5.62 3.76
N VAL A 250 21.45 5.48 5.04
CA VAL A 250 20.51 5.48 6.15
C VAL A 250 20.80 6.70 7.04
N PRO A 251 20.28 7.87 6.70
CA PRO A 251 20.53 9.09 7.48
C PRO A 251 19.68 9.12 8.74
N ILE A 252 20.26 9.46 9.87
CA ILE A 252 19.54 9.76 11.10
C ILE A 252 19.65 11.25 11.44
N ARG A 253 18.60 11.77 12.08
CA ARG A 253 18.56 13.08 12.72
C ARG A 253 18.21 12.88 14.19
N TYR A 254 18.84 13.63 15.05
CA TYR A 254 18.52 13.61 16.47
C TYR A 254 18.10 15.02 16.91
N PRO A 255 16.83 15.41 16.72
CA PRO A 255 16.36 16.74 17.08
C PRO A 255 16.37 16.89 18.61
N LYS A 256 17.10 17.90 19.13
CA LYS A 256 17.15 18.23 20.57
C LYS A 256 16.02 19.19 20.94
N VAL A 257 14.79 18.87 20.58
CA VAL A 257 13.62 19.71 20.86
C VAL A 257 12.54 18.90 21.56
N ALA A 258 11.99 19.46 22.62
CA ALA A 258 10.75 18.95 23.17
C ALA A 258 9.61 19.29 22.19
N VAL A 259 8.94 18.26 21.68
CA VAL A 259 7.84 18.43 20.75
C VAL A 259 6.53 18.51 21.54
N ASN A 260 5.77 19.57 21.28
CA ASN A 260 4.42 19.71 21.77
C ASN A 260 3.50 20.02 20.57
N GLY A 261 2.76 19.01 20.11
CA GLY A 261 1.87 19.13 18.97
C GLY A 261 2.17 18.12 17.86
N PHE A 262 1.83 18.49 16.62
CA PHE A 262 1.97 17.62 15.46
C PHE A 262 3.36 17.75 14.84
N VAL A 263 3.94 16.63 14.46
CA VAL A 263 5.29 16.56 13.90
C VAL A 263 5.23 16.21 12.41
N GLU A 264 6.06 16.91 11.65
CA GLU A 264 6.26 16.57 10.24
C GLU A 264 6.96 15.21 10.12
N ASN A 265 6.44 14.36 9.25
CA ASN A 265 7.03 13.08 8.88
C ASN A 265 7.08 12.98 7.34
N ASN A 266 8.26 12.91 6.77
CA ASN A 266 8.49 12.80 5.33
C ASN A 266 7.81 13.90 4.48
N GLY A 267 7.80 15.14 4.96
CA GLY A 267 7.20 16.28 4.26
C GLY A 267 5.69 16.42 4.49
N VAL A 268 5.10 15.64 5.38
CA VAL A 268 3.66 15.66 5.68
C VAL A 268 3.43 15.93 7.15
N VAL A 269 2.52 16.86 7.47
CA VAL A 269 1.91 17.00 8.79
C VAL A 269 0.48 16.50 8.68
N SER A 270 0.14 15.45 9.43
CA SER A 270 -1.21 14.86 9.45
C SER A 270 -1.92 15.29 10.73
N ILE A 271 -3.09 15.90 10.58
CA ILE A 271 -3.90 16.41 11.69
C ILE A 271 -5.34 15.97 11.46
N GLU A 272 -5.88 15.19 12.40
CA GLU A 272 -7.30 14.85 12.42
C GLU A 272 -8.10 16.04 12.97
N ALA A 273 -9.28 16.29 12.44
CA ALA A 273 -10.10 17.45 12.79
C ALA A 273 -10.52 17.49 14.26
N ASN A 274 -10.62 16.33 14.91
CA ASN A 274 -10.96 16.21 16.33
C ASN A 274 -9.77 16.52 17.28
N HIS A 275 -8.55 16.69 16.75
CA HIS A 275 -7.36 17.07 17.53
C HIS A 275 -7.18 18.61 17.64
N TYR A 276 -8.27 19.37 17.52
CA TYR A 276 -8.21 20.81 17.70
C TYR A 276 -7.90 21.18 19.17
N THR A 277 -7.16 22.27 19.37
CA THR A 277 -6.84 22.82 20.71
C THR A 277 -7.91 23.78 21.20
N SER A 278 -8.68 24.38 20.29
CA SER A 278 -9.79 25.29 20.63
C SER A 278 -10.81 25.27 19.51
N LYS A 279 -12.04 25.59 19.84
CA LYS A 279 -13.13 25.80 18.87
C LYS A 279 -13.88 27.10 19.21
N THR A 280 -14.47 27.69 18.18
CA THR A 280 -15.39 28.81 18.35
C THR A 280 -16.76 28.39 17.86
N ASP A 281 -17.72 28.34 18.76
CA ASP A 281 -19.10 28.01 18.39
C ASP A 281 -19.82 29.32 17.97
N PRO A 282 -20.50 29.36 16.81
CA PRO A 282 -21.38 30.46 16.44
C PRO A 282 -22.58 30.55 17.39
N GLU A 283 -23.24 31.71 17.38
CA GLU A 283 -24.44 31.88 18.16
C GLU A 283 -25.53 30.85 17.72
N HIS A 284 -26.06 30.12 18.68
CA HIS A 284 -27.06 29.04 18.50
C HIS A 284 -26.59 27.76 17.79
N ILE A 285 -25.29 27.58 17.50
CA ILE A 285 -24.74 26.35 16.89
C ILE A 285 -23.54 25.91 17.71
N SER A 286 -23.44 24.61 17.98
CA SER A 286 -22.28 24.02 18.66
C SER A 286 -21.63 22.94 17.81
N TRP A 287 -20.31 23.02 17.66
CA TRP A 287 -19.52 21.93 17.08
C TRP A 287 -19.39 20.80 18.09
N THR A 288 -19.80 19.60 17.69
CA THR A 288 -19.73 18.41 18.55
C THR A 288 -18.94 17.32 17.86
N VAL A 289 -18.02 16.68 18.61
CA VAL A 289 -17.33 15.50 18.16
C VAL A 289 -18.30 14.31 18.27
N VAL A 290 -18.50 13.59 17.17
CA VAL A 290 -19.30 12.36 17.14
C VAL A 290 -18.36 11.17 17.17
N PRO A 291 -18.17 10.49 18.31
CA PRO A 291 -17.19 9.44 18.45
C PRO A 291 -17.55 8.22 17.58
N ASN A 292 -16.53 7.53 17.07
CA ASN A 292 -16.65 6.31 16.29
C ASN A 292 -17.42 6.44 14.95
N LEU A 293 -17.56 7.65 14.42
CA LEU A 293 -18.18 7.88 13.12
C LEU A 293 -17.16 7.72 11.96
N GLY A 294 -15.93 8.16 12.18
CA GLY A 294 -14.84 8.04 11.23
C GLY A 294 -14.07 6.71 11.35
N ARG A 295 -13.21 6.44 10.37
CA ARG A 295 -12.33 5.25 10.37
C ARG A 295 -11.23 5.32 11.42
N THR A 296 -10.60 6.48 11.58
CA THR A 296 -9.43 6.72 12.46
C THR A 296 -9.75 7.64 13.62
N ALA A 297 -10.71 8.52 13.43
CA ALA A 297 -11.10 9.52 14.42
C ALA A 297 -12.61 9.83 14.32
N SER A 298 -13.05 10.74 15.12
CA SER A 298 -14.45 11.18 15.21
C SER A 298 -14.74 12.31 14.24
#